data_dbedf8dea75312aafc7787754470ab9d
#
_entry.id   dbedf8dea75312aafc7787754470ab9d
#
_cell.length_a   1.000
_cell.length_b   1.000
_cell.length_c   1.000
_cell.angle_alpha   90.00
_cell.angle_beta   90.00
_cell.angle_gamma   90.00
#
_symmetry.space_group_name_H-M   'P 1'
#
loop_
_entity.id
_entity.type
_entity.pdbx_description
1 polymer ?
#
loop_
_entity_poly.entity_id
_entity_poly.type
_entity_poly.pdbx_seq_one_letter_code
_entity_poly.pdbx_strand_id
1 'polypeptide(L)'
;MKNNFLTEAKYISLLSNTLTLFKNKGNNTYNFRCPICGDSKKDKLKTRGYIIHKEGTHFFKCHNCSASMHFDNFLKEVNPLLYGEFKLESISGNQPEEDKQRFKTDITKFGKRRNDKFAPLMELKKVSQLRYDHKAKVYVDKRKIENKFHHKLYYAPKFKEWINKHVPDKFANTTHDEGRLVIPFFDENGYVFAVQGRSLKPDSKVRYITVKFKDHDKIFGLERLNINRTFYICEGPIDSLFIPNCIAMAGSDTSSKYSTNSNAVFIYDNEPRNPEIVKKIEKCISEDKKVVIWPDYIEEKDMNTEVK
;
A
#
# COMPACT_ATOMS: atom_id res chain seq x y z
N MET A 1 -24.55 16.32 10.94
CA MET A 1 -23.86 15.53 9.88
C MET A 1 -24.51 15.87 8.57
N LYS A 2 -23.79 16.47 7.63
CA LYS A 2 -24.35 16.83 6.30
C LYS A 2 -24.62 15.56 5.52
N ASN A 3 -25.79 15.51 4.90
CA ASN A 3 -26.30 14.34 4.17
C ASN A 3 -25.52 14.17 2.87
N ASN A 4 -24.45 13.36 2.88
CA ASN A 4 -23.55 13.12 1.75
C ASN A 4 -24.12 12.08 0.77
N PHE A 5 -25.31 11.57 1.06
CA PHE A 5 -25.95 10.46 0.35
C PHE A 5 -26.09 10.69 -1.17
N LEU A 6 -26.62 11.85 -1.56
CA LEU A 6 -26.83 12.15 -2.99
C LEU A 6 -25.50 12.28 -3.74
N THR A 7 -24.51 12.89 -3.11
CA THR A 7 -23.16 13.00 -3.68
C THR A 7 -22.52 11.63 -3.81
N GLU A 8 -22.62 10.78 -2.79
CA GLU A 8 -22.11 9.40 -2.85
C GLU A 8 -22.79 8.59 -3.95
N ALA A 9 -24.12 8.65 -4.05
CA ALA A 9 -24.89 7.95 -5.07
C ALA A 9 -24.49 8.37 -6.51
N LYS A 10 -24.25 9.68 -6.73
CA LYS A 10 -23.73 10.21 -8.00
C LYS A 10 -22.37 9.59 -8.32
N TYR A 11 -21.45 9.55 -7.37
CA TYR A 11 -20.10 9.02 -7.59
C TYR A 11 -20.06 7.49 -7.68
N ILE A 12 -21.00 6.77 -7.07
CA ILE A 12 -21.22 5.34 -7.30
C ILE A 12 -21.65 5.11 -8.75
N SER A 13 -22.55 5.94 -9.28
CA SER A 13 -22.98 5.86 -10.68
C SER A 13 -21.84 6.12 -11.67
N LEU A 14 -21.00 7.13 -11.41
CA LEU A 14 -19.81 7.41 -12.22
C LEU A 14 -18.78 6.28 -12.15
N LEU A 15 -18.61 5.68 -10.98
CA LEU A 15 -17.70 4.56 -10.78
C LEU A 15 -18.19 3.27 -11.44
N SER A 16 -19.49 3.13 -11.71
CA SER A 16 -20.10 1.92 -12.30
C SER A 16 -19.44 1.49 -13.60
N ASN A 17 -18.98 2.44 -14.43
CA ASN A 17 -18.35 2.17 -15.71
C ASN A 17 -16.94 1.53 -15.58
N THR A 18 -16.32 1.63 -14.39
CA THR A 18 -14.99 1.08 -14.12
C THR A 18 -15.04 -0.23 -13.33
N LEU A 19 -16.21 -0.56 -12.75
CA LEU A 19 -16.43 -1.76 -11.97
C LEU A 19 -16.94 -2.91 -12.82
N THR A 20 -16.18 -3.99 -12.88
CA THR A 20 -16.53 -5.18 -13.68
C THR A 20 -17.80 -5.85 -13.14
N LEU A 21 -18.75 -6.16 -14.02
CA LEU A 21 -20.03 -6.81 -13.70
C LEU A 21 -20.88 -6.03 -12.68
N PHE A 22 -20.84 -4.70 -12.76
CA PHE A 22 -21.63 -3.84 -11.88
C PHE A 22 -23.14 -4.05 -12.09
N LYS A 23 -23.88 -4.21 -10.99
CA LYS A 23 -25.34 -4.38 -10.97
C LYS A 23 -25.94 -3.57 -9.84
N ASN A 24 -26.97 -2.81 -10.14
CA ASN A 24 -27.83 -2.20 -9.13
C ASN A 24 -28.85 -3.26 -8.67
N LYS A 25 -28.88 -3.55 -7.36
CA LYS A 25 -29.78 -4.53 -6.74
C LYS A 25 -31.04 -3.90 -6.13
N GLY A 26 -31.21 -2.59 -6.25
CA GLY A 26 -32.23 -1.85 -5.55
C GLY A 26 -31.81 -1.49 -4.12
N ASN A 27 -32.63 -0.70 -3.43
CA ASN A 27 -32.43 -0.26 -2.05
C ASN A 27 -31.03 0.29 -1.77
N ASN A 28 -30.45 1.07 -2.72
CA ASN A 28 -29.11 1.63 -2.64
C ASN A 28 -28.02 0.58 -2.38
N THR A 29 -28.22 -0.62 -2.94
CA THR A 29 -27.28 -1.73 -2.88
C THR A 29 -26.77 -2.03 -4.26
N TYR A 30 -25.46 -2.07 -4.40
CA TYR A 30 -24.76 -2.34 -5.66
C TYR A 30 -23.85 -3.54 -5.51
N ASN A 31 -23.78 -4.38 -6.52
CA ASN A 31 -22.96 -5.59 -6.53
C ASN A 31 -22.07 -5.61 -7.76
N PHE A 32 -20.84 -6.01 -7.61
CA PHE A 32 -19.83 -6.03 -8.67
C PHE A 32 -18.69 -6.97 -8.34
N ARG A 33 -17.85 -7.22 -9.30
CA ARG A 33 -16.61 -7.96 -9.10
C ARG A 33 -15.62 -7.11 -8.34
N CYS A 34 -15.14 -7.60 -7.21
CA CYS A 34 -14.27 -6.83 -6.32
C CYS A 34 -12.99 -6.36 -7.04
N PRO A 35 -12.73 -5.05 -7.15
CA PRO A 35 -11.53 -4.53 -7.81
C PRO A 35 -10.27 -4.72 -6.96
N ILE A 36 -10.42 -4.95 -5.64
CA ILE A 36 -9.29 -5.13 -4.72
C ILE A 36 -8.67 -6.52 -4.88
N CYS A 37 -9.46 -7.59 -4.83
CA CYS A 37 -8.97 -8.96 -4.90
C CYS A 37 -9.23 -9.67 -6.23
N GLY A 38 -9.96 -9.05 -7.16
CA GLY A 38 -10.36 -9.68 -8.42
C GLY A 38 -11.38 -10.81 -8.27
N ASP A 39 -11.97 -10.97 -7.07
CA ASP A 39 -13.01 -11.96 -6.77
C ASP A 39 -12.60 -13.43 -7.07
N SER A 40 -13.51 -14.31 -7.49
CA SER A 40 -13.23 -15.72 -7.77
C SER A 40 -12.33 -15.89 -9.00
N LYS A 41 -11.31 -16.74 -8.87
CA LYS A 41 -10.39 -17.09 -9.97
C LYS A 41 -10.95 -18.18 -10.87
N LYS A 42 -11.76 -19.09 -10.28
CA LYS A 42 -12.37 -20.21 -11.01
C LYS A 42 -13.61 -19.78 -11.80
N ASP A 43 -14.34 -18.81 -11.27
CA ASP A 43 -15.58 -18.35 -11.86
C ASP A 43 -15.52 -16.81 -12.10
N LYS A 44 -15.43 -16.44 -13.37
CA LYS A 44 -15.32 -15.03 -13.80
C LYS A 44 -16.63 -14.25 -13.63
N LEU A 45 -17.75 -14.92 -13.46
CA LEU A 45 -19.07 -14.30 -13.29
C LEU A 45 -19.41 -14.02 -11.82
N LYS A 46 -18.65 -14.55 -10.87
CA LYS A 46 -18.87 -14.25 -9.45
C LYS A 46 -18.56 -12.81 -9.10
N THR A 47 -19.48 -12.22 -8.36
CA THR A 47 -19.45 -10.85 -7.89
C THR A 47 -19.68 -10.84 -6.38
N ARG A 48 -18.66 -10.55 -5.58
CA ARG A 48 -18.69 -10.56 -4.11
C ARG A 48 -18.34 -9.20 -3.50
N GLY A 49 -18.08 -8.21 -4.33
CA GLY A 49 -17.97 -6.81 -3.93
C GLY A 49 -19.35 -6.19 -3.87
N TYR A 50 -19.63 -5.47 -2.79
CA TYR A 50 -20.89 -4.76 -2.57
C TYR A 50 -20.62 -3.34 -2.11
N ILE A 51 -21.43 -2.41 -2.57
CA ILE A 51 -21.64 -1.12 -1.91
C ILE A 51 -23.05 -1.15 -1.36
N ILE A 52 -23.18 -0.91 -0.06
CA ILE A 52 -24.45 -0.93 0.68
C ILE A 52 -24.65 0.39 1.41
N HIS A 53 -25.87 0.88 1.45
CA HIS A 53 -26.24 2.05 2.22
C HIS A 53 -26.59 1.65 3.66
N LYS A 54 -25.96 2.30 4.64
CA LYS A 54 -26.23 2.10 6.06
C LYS A 54 -25.97 3.40 6.82
N GLU A 55 -26.91 3.77 7.73
CA GLU A 55 -26.75 4.93 8.63
C GLU A 55 -26.41 6.25 7.91
N GLY A 56 -27.02 6.48 6.72
CA GLY A 56 -26.87 7.75 5.99
C GLY A 56 -25.62 7.83 5.10
N THR A 57 -24.81 6.77 4.99
CA THR A 57 -23.62 6.71 4.14
C THR A 57 -23.50 5.35 3.45
N HIS A 58 -22.64 5.26 2.44
CA HIS A 58 -22.36 4.02 1.75
C HIS A 58 -21.07 3.36 2.24
N PHE A 59 -21.10 2.02 2.29
CA PHE A 59 -19.95 1.18 2.68
C PHE A 59 -19.65 0.18 1.58
N PHE A 60 -18.38 0.02 1.27
CA PHE A 60 -17.90 -1.11 0.49
C PHE A 60 -17.62 -2.31 1.39
N LYS A 61 -18.04 -3.50 0.94
CA LYS A 61 -17.69 -4.78 1.55
C LYS A 61 -17.46 -5.83 0.47
N CYS A 62 -16.41 -6.62 0.62
CA CYS A 62 -16.17 -7.80 -0.22
C CYS A 62 -16.24 -9.08 0.60
N HIS A 63 -17.11 -10.02 0.19
CA HIS A 63 -17.25 -11.32 0.86
C HIS A 63 -16.17 -12.35 0.46
N ASN A 64 -15.26 -11.99 -0.45
CA ASN A 64 -14.15 -12.86 -0.84
C ASN A 64 -12.85 -12.55 -0.07
N CYS A 65 -12.48 -11.26 0.04
CA CYS A 65 -11.26 -10.83 0.71
C CYS A 65 -11.52 -10.13 2.05
N SER A 66 -12.78 -10.07 2.49
CA SER A 66 -13.21 -9.42 3.73
C SER A 66 -12.88 -7.93 3.85
N ALA A 67 -12.39 -7.30 2.76
CA ALA A 67 -12.18 -5.85 2.74
C ALA A 67 -13.50 -5.13 3.00
N SER A 68 -13.48 -4.19 3.96
CA SER A 68 -14.64 -3.39 4.34
C SER A 68 -14.18 -1.97 4.68
N MET A 69 -14.83 -0.97 4.09
CA MET A 69 -14.47 0.44 4.31
C MET A 69 -15.61 1.38 3.89
N HIS A 70 -15.58 2.62 4.38
CA HIS A 70 -16.47 3.67 3.91
C HIS A 70 -16.28 3.92 2.41
N PHE A 71 -17.35 4.38 1.73
CA PHE A 71 -17.34 4.60 0.29
C PHE A 71 -16.22 5.55 -0.18
N ASP A 72 -15.93 6.58 0.58
CA ASP A 72 -14.87 7.53 0.24
C ASP A 72 -13.49 6.87 0.20
N ASN A 73 -13.18 5.98 1.14
CA ASN A 73 -11.94 5.21 1.14
C ASN A 73 -11.89 4.20 -0.02
N PHE A 74 -13.03 3.57 -0.31
CA PHE A 74 -13.15 2.67 -1.46
C PHE A 74 -12.94 3.43 -2.78
N LEU A 75 -13.58 4.58 -2.93
CA LEU A 75 -13.44 5.43 -4.11
C LEU A 75 -11.98 5.88 -4.27
N LYS A 76 -11.32 6.23 -3.19
CA LYS A 76 -9.90 6.59 -3.17
C LYS A 76 -9.00 5.44 -3.64
N GLU A 77 -9.29 4.21 -3.23
CA GLU A 77 -8.51 3.02 -3.62
C GLU A 77 -8.72 2.63 -5.09
N VAL A 78 -9.96 2.74 -5.58
CA VAL A 78 -10.34 2.23 -6.91
C VAL A 78 -10.16 3.27 -8.01
N ASN A 79 -10.52 4.52 -7.71
CA ASN A 79 -10.43 5.63 -8.65
C ASN A 79 -10.07 6.93 -7.93
N PRO A 80 -8.76 7.19 -7.72
CA PRO A 80 -8.30 8.38 -7.04
C PRO A 80 -8.69 9.71 -7.71
N LEU A 81 -8.89 9.71 -9.04
CA LEU A 81 -9.33 10.90 -9.77
C LEU A 81 -10.76 11.26 -9.35
N LEU A 82 -11.64 10.29 -9.45
CA LEU A 82 -13.05 10.47 -9.09
C LEU A 82 -13.21 10.79 -7.58
N TYR A 83 -12.33 10.25 -6.72
CA TYR A 83 -12.28 10.62 -5.30
C TYR A 83 -11.95 12.09 -5.09
N GLY A 84 -11.05 12.65 -5.89
CA GLY A 84 -10.73 14.07 -5.81
C GLY A 84 -11.90 14.97 -6.14
N GLU A 85 -12.64 14.63 -7.19
CA GLU A 85 -13.85 15.34 -7.57
C GLU A 85 -14.92 15.22 -6.49
N PHE A 86 -15.12 14.00 -5.96
CA PHE A 86 -16.00 13.73 -4.84
C PHE A 86 -15.70 14.60 -3.62
N LYS A 87 -14.43 14.71 -3.22
CA LYS A 87 -14.04 15.55 -2.08
C LYS A 87 -14.30 17.02 -2.32
N LEU A 88 -14.00 17.52 -3.52
CA LEU A 88 -14.27 18.92 -3.87
C LEU A 88 -15.76 19.23 -3.83
N GLU A 89 -16.60 18.36 -4.38
CA GLU A 89 -18.06 18.53 -4.38
C GLU A 89 -18.64 18.43 -2.96
N SER A 90 -18.12 17.53 -2.14
CA SER A 90 -18.52 17.36 -0.74
C SER A 90 -18.22 18.59 0.13
N ILE A 91 -17.17 19.36 -0.23
CA ILE A 91 -16.76 20.59 0.46
C ILE A 91 -17.53 21.79 -0.08
N SER A 92 -17.77 21.86 -1.40
CA SER A 92 -18.28 23.04 -2.11
C SER A 92 -19.79 23.22 -2.05
N GLY A 93 -20.53 22.38 -1.34
CA GLY A 93 -22.00 22.44 -1.23
C GLY A 93 -22.59 23.77 -0.73
N ASN A 94 -21.79 24.84 -0.51
CA ASN A 94 -22.21 26.15 -0.04
C ASN A 94 -21.39 27.31 -0.64
N GLN A 95 -20.78 27.21 -1.84
CA GLN A 95 -20.02 28.33 -2.43
C GLN A 95 -20.68 28.88 -3.70
N PRO A 96 -20.54 30.22 -3.97
CA PRO A 96 -21.08 30.89 -5.18
C PRO A 96 -20.49 30.37 -6.49
N GLU A 97 -21.22 30.55 -7.61
CA GLU A 97 -20.84 30.00 -8.92
C GLU A 97 -19.50 30.46 -9.48
N GLU A 98 -19.00 31.63 -9.10
CA GLU A 98 -17.70 32.15 -9.54
C GLU A 98 -16.53 31.33 -9.02
N ASP A 99 -16.62 30.72 -7.86
CA ASP A 99 -15.60 29.83 -7.32
C ASP A 99 -15.57 28.45 -8.02
N LYS A 100 -16.71 27.98 -8.57
CA LYS A 100 -16.76 26.72 -9.30
C LYS A 100 -15.91 26.72 -10.58
N GLN A 101 -15.73 27.88 -11.20
CA GLN A 101 -14.93 28.01 -12.43
C GLN A 101 -13.42 28.05 -12.12
N ARG A 102 -13.03 28.64 -10.98
CA ARG A 102 -11.65 28.60 -10.48
C ARG A 102 -11.22 27.19 -10.09
N PHE A 103 -12.10 26.43 -9.44
CA PHE A 103 -11.83 25.02 -9.08
C PHE A 103 -11.72 24.09 -10.30
N LYS A 104 -12.47 24.32 -11.39
CA LYS A 104 -12.34 23.53 -12.64
C LYS A 104 -10.96 23.70 -13.29
N THR A 105 -10.37 24.88 -13.23
CA THR A 105 -9.04 25.15 -13.79
C THR A 105 -7.93 24.48 -12.98
N ASP A 106 -8.10 24.34 -11.67
CA ASP A 106 -7.13 23.63 -10.81
C ASP A 106 -7.24 22.09 -10.90
N ILE A 107 -8.43 21.54 -11.18
CA ILE A 107 -8.61 20.09 -11.38
C ILE A 107 -7.78 19.56 -12.55
N THR A 108 -7.63 20.32 -13.63
CA THR A 108 -6.77 19.95 -14.77
C THR A 108 -5.29 19.91 -14.42
N LYS A 109 -4.86 20.78 -13.49
CA LYS A 109 -3.50 20.74 -12.92
C LYS A 109 -3.33 19.57 -11.93
N PHE A 110 -4.36 19.24 -11.15
CA PHE A 110 -4.36 18.10 -10.24
C PHE A 110 -4.45 16.75 -10.99
N GLY A 111 -5.14 16.67 -12.11
CA GLY A 111 -5.22 15.45 -12.94
C GLY A 111 -3.85 15.04 -13.50
N LYS A 112 -3.04 15.99 -13.96
CA LYS A 112 -1.65 15.74 -14.40
C LYS A 112 -0.75 15.27 -13.26
N ARG A 113 -0.85 15.88 -12.06
CA ARG A 113 -0.03 15.49 -10.88
C ARG A 113 -0.39 14.13 -10.28
N ARG A 114 -1.59 13.59 -10.50
CA ARG A 114 -2.04 12.30 -9.93
C ARG A 114 -1.60 11.09 -10.74
N ASN A 115 -1.49 11.21 -12.06
CA ASN A 115 -0.84 10.18 -12.87
C ASN A 115 0.62 9.96 -12.43
N ASP A 116 1.28 10.99 -11.86
CA ASP A 116 2.64 10.88 -11.34
C ASP A 116 2.73 10.07 -10.01
N LYS A 117 1.68 10.02 -9.19
CA LYS A 117 1.74 9.33 -7.88
C LYS A 117 2.06 7.84 -7.99
N PHE A 118 1.47 7.18 -8.97
CA PHE A 118 1.59 5.74 -9.19
C PHE A 118 2.18 5.41 -10.56
N ALA A 119 2.66 6.41 -11.30
CA ALA A 119 3.08 6.24 -12.69
C ALA A 119 3.96 4.99 -12.93
N PRO A 120 5.00 4.72 -12.15
CA PRO A 120 5.80 3.53 -12.37
C PRO A 120 5.08 2.22 -12.12
N LEU A 121 4.06 2.20 -11.26
CA LEU A 121 3.36 0.97 -10.85
C LEU A 121 2.17 0.62 -11.75
N MET A 122 1.70 1.55 -12.58
CA MET A 122 0.46 1.37 -13.37
C MET A 122 0.55 0.24 -14.38
N GLU A 123 1.72 -0.05 -14.91
CA GLU A 123 1.97 -1.15 -15.86
C GLU A 123 2.14 -2.52 -15.18
N LEU A 124 2.24 -2.56 -13.86
CA LEU A 124 2.43 -3.79 -13.10
C LEU A 124 1.11 -4.36 -12.58
N LYS A 125 1.01 -5.69 -12.57
CA LYS A 125 -0.11 -6.37 -11.92
C LYS A 125 0.07 -6.37 -10.40
N LYS A 126 -0.99 -6.01 -9.68
CA LYS A 126 -1.06 -6.18 -8.23
C LYS A 126 -1.07 -7.67 -7.87
N VAL A 127 -0.49 -8.03 -6.74
CA VAL A 127 -0.51 -9.43 -6.25
C VAL A 127 -1.95 -9.93 -6.06
N SER A 128 -2.87 -9.06 -5.66
CA SER A 128 -4.31 -9.39 -5.56
C SER A 128 -4.96 -9.80 -6.89
N GLN A 129 -4.39 -9.41 -8.02
CA GLN A 129 -4.88 -9.71 -9.38
C GLN A 129 -4.23 -10.96 -10.00
N LEU A 130 -3.22 -11.52 -9.35
CA LEU A 130 -2.51 -12.70 -9.84
C LEU A 130 -3.30 -13.99 -9.53
N ARG A 131 -3.08 -15.01 -10.35
CA ARG A 131 -3.62 -16.34 -10.09
C ARG A 131 -3.04 -16.92 -8.79
N TYR A 132 -3.78 -17.81 -8.15
CA TYR A 132 -3.38 -18.44 -6.87
C TYR A 132 -2.06 -19.24 -6.97
N ASP A 133 -1.78 -19.81 -8.15
CA ASP A 133 -0.58 -20.58 -8.45
C ASP A 133 0.61 -19.71 -8.94
N HIS A 134 0.40 -18.41 -9.09
CA HIS A 134 1.47 -17.52 -9.51
C HIS A 134 2.51 -17.35 -8.41
N LYS A 135 3.82 -17.48 -8.76
CA LYS A 135 4.94 -17.48 -7.80
C LYS A 135 4.94 -16.32 -6.80
N ALA A 136 4.56 -15.10 -7.21
CA ALA A 136 4.47 -13.97 -6.30
C ALA A 136 3.28 -14.09 -5.35
N LYS A 137 2.17 -14.67 -5.81
CA LYS A 137 1.00 -14.93 -4.97
C LYS A 137 1.29 -16.04 -3.95
N VAL A 138 1.89 -17.14 -4.41
CA VAL A 138 2.35 -18.24 -3.55
C VAL A 138 3.33 -17.73 -2.49
N TYR A 139 4.26 -16.85 -2.88
CA TYR A 139 5.22 -16.27 -1.95
C TYR A 139 4.55 -15.47 -0.82
N VAL A 140 3.62 -14.54 -1.14
CA VAL A 140 2.95 -13.73 -0.11
C VAL A 140 2.00 -14.57 0.74
N ASP A 141 1.33 -15.57 0.17
CA ASP A 141 0.46 -16.49 0.90
C ASP A 141 1.29 -17.37 1.85
N LYS A 142 2.46 -17.88 1.42
CA LYS A 142 3.39 -18.64 2.27
C LYS A 142 3.96 -17.77 3.41
N ARG A 143 4.16 -16.49 3.17
CA ARG A 143 4.59 -15.52 4.18
C ARG A 143 3.45 -15.07 5.09
N LYS A 144 2.23 -15.57 4.91
CA LYS A 144 1.00 -15.19 5.66
C LYS A 144 0.71 -13.68 5.65
N ILE A 145 1.19 -12.96 4.63
CA ILE A 145 0.86 -11.55 4.46
C ILE A 145 -0.65 -11.42 4.25
N GLU A 146 -1.32 -10.65 5.09
CA GLU A 146 -2.76 -10.48 5.04
C GLU A 146 -3.26 -9.98 3.68
N ASN A 147 -4.40 -10.47 3.23
CA ASN A 147 -5.01 -10.13 1.94
C ASN A 147 -5.21 -8.61 1.75
N LYS A 148 -5.40 -7.86 2.84
CA LYS A 148 -5.51 -6.40 2.82
C LYS A 148 -4.26 -5.69 2.27
N PHE A 149 -3.10 -6.35 2.26
CA PHE A 149 -1.86 -5.80 1.69
C PHE A 149 -1.57 -6.27 0.26
N HIS A 150 -2.25 -7.32 -0.24
CA HIS A 150 -1.96 -7.88 -1.57
C HIS A 150 -2.23 -6.88 -2.71
N HIS A 151 -3.10 -5.89 -2.51
CA HIS A 151 -3.36 -4.85 -3.49
C HIS A 151 -2.29 -3.73 -3.49
N LYS A 152 -1.45 -3.68 -2.46
CA LYS A 152 -0.32 -2.75 -2.33
C LYS A 152 1.00 -3.34 -2.83
N LEU A 153 1.04 -4.64 -3.10
CA LEU A 153 2.20 -5.35 -3.62
C LEU A 153 2.01 -5.67 -5.10
N TYR A 154 3.08 -5.59 -5.88
CA TYR A 154 3.04 -5.76 -7.33
C TYR A 154 4.01 -6.85 -7.78
N TYR A 155 3.92 -7.24 -9.03
CA TYR A 155 4.85 -8.17 -9.66
C TYR A 155 5.38 -7.60 -10.97
N ALA A 156 6.70 -7.48 -11.08
CA ALA A 156 7.40 -7.14 -12.31
C ALA A 156 8.01 -8.41 -12.90
N PRO A 157 7.55 -8.88 -14.07
CA PRO A 157 8.08 -10.10 -14.70
C PRO A 157 9.55 -9.95 -15.14
N LYS A 158 9.95 -8.74 -15.53
CA LYS A 158 11.29 -8.33 -15.89
C LYS A 158 11.63 -7.05 -15.10
N PHE A 159 12.18 -7.22 -13.90
CA PHE A 159 12.33 -6.14 -12.94
C PHE A 159 13.33 -5.08 -13.42
N LYS A 160 14.48 -5.47 -13.93
CA LYS A 160 15.53 -4.53 -14.36
C LYS A 160 15.10 -3.74 -15.60
N GLU A 161 14.49 -4.42 -16.60
CA GLU A 161 13.94 -3.76 -17.79
C GLU A 161 12.85 -2.74 -17.41
N TRP A 162 11.96 -3.13 -16.48
CA TRP A 162 10.92 -2.25 -15.99
C TRP A 162 11.51 -1.02 -15.26
N ILE A 163 12.52 -1.20 -14.41
CA ILE A 163 13.20 -0.09 -13.73
C ILE A 163 13.87 0.85 -14.75
N ASN A 164 14.55 0.33 -15.75
CA ASN A 164 15.25 1.14 -16.76
C ASN A 164 14.30 2.04 -17.58
N LYS A 165 13.01 1.71 -17.68
CA LYS A 165 12.01 2.59 -18.29
C LYS A 165 11.76 3.85 -17.46
N HIS A 166 11.92 3.78 -16.15
CA HIS A 166 11.63 4.88 -15.21
C HIS A 166 12.88 5.57 -14.67
N VAL A 167 13.99 4.83 -14.62
CA VAL A 167 15.33 5.31 -14.25
C VAL A 167 16.29 4.80 -15.32
N PRO A 168 16.49 5.56 -16.41
CA PRO A 168 17.36 5.15 -17.52
C PRO A 168 18.73 4.72 -17.04
N ASP A 169 19.28 3.68 -17.65
CA ASP A 169 20.64 3.14 -17.43
C ASP A 169 20.94 2.70 -15.98
N LYS A 170 19.89 2.51 -15.15
CA LYS A 170 20.08 2.02 -13.77
C LYS A 170 20.73 0.63 -13.74
N PHE A 171 20.40 -0.21 -14.69
CA PHE A 171 21.01 -1.53 -14.90
C PHE A 171 21.63 -1.62 -16.30
N ALA A 172 22.94 -1.68 -16.36
CA ALA A 172 23.66 -1.81 -17.63
C ALA A 172 23.39 -3.15 -18.33
N ASN A 173 23.09 -4.20 -17.56
CA ASN A 173 22.82 -5.54 -18.11
C ASN A 173 21.48 -6.08 -17.61
N THR A 174 20.59 -6.33 -18.56
CA THR A 174 19.25 -6.91 -18.33
C THR A 174 19.10 -8.32 -18.91
N THR A 175 20.19 -8.91 -19.46
CA THR A 175 20.15 -10.23 -20.15
C THR A 175 19.61 -11.34 -19.25
N HIS A 176 19.93 -11.31 -17.96
CA HIS A 176 19.45 -12.27 -16.97
C HIS A 176 18.45 -11.63 -15.99
N ASP A 177 17.50 -10.87 -16.54
CA ASP A 177 16.47 -10.24 -15.71
C ASP A 177 15.47 -11.28 -15.18
N GLU A 178 15.08 -11.10 -13.94
CA GLU A 178 14.16 -12.00 -13.26
C GLU A 178 12.89 -11.27 -12.76
N GLY A 179 11.81 -12.02 -12.70
CA GLY A 179 10.59 -11.49 -12.11
C GLY A 179 10.72 -11.37 -10.60
N ARG A 180 10.37 -10.18 -10.06
CA ARG A 180 10.44 -9.86 -8.65
C ARG A 180 9.10 -9.41 -8.09
N LEU A 181 8.88 -9.70 -6.81
CA LEU A 181 7.85 -9.02 -6.03
C LEU A 181 8.28 -7.57 -5.83
N VAL A 182 7.41 -6.63 -6.17
CA VAL A 182 7.67 -5.20 -6.04
C VAL A 182 6.92 -4.65 -4.83
N ILE A 183 7.66 -4.06 -3.93
CA ILE A 183 7.21 -3.44 -2.69
C ILE A 183 7.42 -1.94 -2.87
N PRO A 184 6.37 -1.15 -3.14
CA PRO A 184 6.49 0.28 -3.36
C PRO A 184 6.62 1.04 -2.04
N PHE A 185 7.44 2.09 -2.04
CA PHE A 185 7.62 3.01 -0.94
C PHE A 185 6.92 4.31 -1.29
N PHE A 186 5.98 4.71 -0.45
CA PHE A 186 5.21 5.93 -0.60
C PHE A 186 5.64 6.96 0.43
N ASP A 187 5.68 8.22 0.02
CA ASP A 187 5.84 9.35 0.92
C ASP A 187 4.55 9.60 1.74
N GLU A 188 4.58 10.56 2.65
CA GLU A 188 3.44 10.92 3.51
C GLU A 188 2.22 11.40 2.71
N ASN A 189 2.42 11.84 1.46
CA ASN A 189 1.37 12.27 0.54
C ASN A 189 0.86 11.15 -0.38
N GLY A 190 1.42 9.94 -0.23
CA GLY A 190 1.10 8.77 -1.01
C GLY A 190 1.68 8.77 -2.43
N TYR A 191 2.76 9.50 -2.70
CA TYR A 191 3.53 9.39 -3.94
C TYR A 191 4.56 8.29 -3.83
N VAL A 192 4.66 7.43 -4.86
CA VAL A 192 5.74 6.46 -4.90
C VAL A 192 7.07 7.18 -5.17
N PHE A 193 8.04 6.99 -4.28
CA PHE A 193 9.38 7.56 -4.43
C PHE A 193 10.47 6.50 -4.62
N ALA A 194 10.18 5.27 -4.22
CA ALA A 194 11.09 4.15 -4.39
C ALA A 194 10.32 2.83 -4.51
N VAL A 195 11.02 1.80 -4.94
CA VAL A 195 10.54 0.42 -4.91
C VAL A 195 11.64 -0.51 -4.44
N GLN A 196 11.24 -1.57 -3.77
CA GLN A 196 12.11 -2.69 -3.46
C GLN A 196 11.64 -3.93 -4.21
N GLY A 197 12.53 -4.50 -5.02
CA GLY A 197 12.31 -5.74 -5.76
C GLY A 197 12.84 -6.94 -4.99
N ARG A 198 11.95 -7.77 -4.42
CA ARG A 198 12.31 -9.03 -3.76
C ARG A 198 12.40 -10.15 -4.77
N SER A 199 13.54 -10.84 -4.85
CA SER A 199 13.66 -12.08 -5.63
C SER A 199 12.75 -13.17 -5.08
N LEU A 200 12.10 -13.90 -5.99
CA LEU A 200 11.27 -15.06 -5.67
C LEU A 200 12.03 -16.38 -5.84
N LYS A 201 13.31 -16.33 -6.22
CA LYS A 201 14.18 -17.51 -6.29
C LYS A 201 14.84 -17.72 -4.92
N PRO A 202 14.84 -18.95 -4.37
CA PRO A 202 15.44 -19.26 -3.06
C PRO A 202 16.95 -19.01 -3.03
N ASP A 203 17.63 -19.29 -4.13
CA ASP A 203 19.09 -19.26 -4.32
C ASP A 203 19.62 -17.93 -4.89
N SER A 204 18.78 -16.91 -4.97
CA SER A 204 19.19 -15.61 -5.50
C SER A 204 20.27 -14.97 -4.64
N LYS A 205 21.41 -14.66 -5.23
CA LYS A 205 22.55 -13.95 -4.58
C LYS A 205 22.13 -12.55 -4.11
N VAL A 206 21.23 -11.89 -4.87
CA VAL A 206 20.73 -10.56 -4.54
C VAL A 206 19.23 -10.65 -4.21
N ARG A 207 18.94 -10.87 -2.94
CA ARG A 207 17.55 -11.05 -2.48
C ARG A 207 16.71 -9.80 -2.64
N TYR A 208 17.27 -8.63 -2.37
CA TYR A 208 16.56 -7.35 -2.43
C TYR A 208 17.32 -6.35 -3.29
N ILE A 209 16.61 -5.61 -4.12
CA ILE A 209 17.14 -4.48 -4.89
C ILE A 209 16.20 -3.29 -4.62
N THR A 210 16.74 -2.23 -4.02
CA THR A 210 15.97 -1.00 -3.79
C THR A 210 16.39 0.06 -4.79
N VAL A 211 15.41 0.67 -5.48
CA VAL A 211 15.63 1.73 -6.46
C VAL A 211 14.77 2.93 -6.08
N LYS A 212 15.38 4.10 -5.98
CA LYS A 212 14.72 5.38 -5.78
C LYS A 212 14.35 5.99 -7.15
N PHE A 213 13.16 6.54 -7.26
CA PHE A 213 12.71 7.38 -8.37
C PHE A 213 12.87 8.87 -8.03
N LYS A 214 12.85 9.19 -6.72
CA LYS A 214 13.05 10.55 -6.18
C LYS A 214 13.97 10.47 -4.98
N ASP A 215 14.66 11.56 -4.69
CA ASP A 215 15.46 11.63 -3.47
C ASP A 215 14.54 11.75 -2.26
N HIS A 216 14.60 10.74 -1.43
CA HIS A 216 13.82 10.58 -0.19
C HIS A 216 14.51 9.52 0.69
N ASP A 217 14.29 9.59 2.00
CA ASP A 217 14.75 8.53 2.91
C ASP A 217 14.07 7.21 2.57
N LYS A 218 14.85 6.10 2.59
CA LYS A 218 14.35 4.76 2.27
C LYS A 218 13.50 4.18 3.39
N ILE A 219 12.41 4.86 3.72
CA ILE A 219 11.50 4.44 4.78
C ILE A 219 10.22 3.95 4.14
N PHE A 220 9.84 2.72 4.45
CA PHE A 220 8.62 2.09 3.97
C PHE A 220 7.48 2.32 4.96
N GLY A 221 6.28 2.62 4.45
CA GLY A 221 5.05 2.69 5.25
C GLY A 221 4.68 4.09 5.76
N LEU A 222 5.32 5.16 5.24
CA LEU A 222 5.03 6.54 5.63
C LEU A 222 3.58 6.95 5.36
N GLU A 223 2.97 6.42 4.30
CA GLU A 223 1.59 6.73 3.90
C GLU A 223 0.52 6.24 4.91
N ARG A 224 0.91 5.37 5.84
CA ARG A 224 0.02 4.80 6.85
C ARG A 224 0.42 5.15 8.29
N LEU A 225 1.50 5.92 8.46
CA LEU A 225 2.07 6.25 9.75
C LEU A 225 1.26 7.32 10.49
N ASN A 226 0.98 7.06 11.76
CA ASN A 226 0.47 8.05 12.69
C ASN A 226 1.52 8.34 13.77
N ILE A 227 2.27 9.44 13.61
CA ILE A 227 3.36 9.84 14.51
C ILE A 227 2.88 10.36 15.87
N ASN A 228 1.59 10.69 16.01
CA ASN A 228 1.02 11.19 17.25
C ASN A 228 0.65 10.06 18.24
N ARG A 229 0.86 8.81 17.83
CA ARG A 229 0.67 7.62 18.66
C ARG A 229 1.96 6.82 18.67
N THR A 230 2.10 5.90 19.62
CA THR A 230 3.18 4.92 19.57
C THR A 230 3.22 4.27 18.21
N PHE A 231 4.39 4.29 17.59
CA PHE A 231 4.65 3.63 16.32
C PHE A 231 5.96 2.85 16.40
N TYR A 232 6.05 1.86 15.54
CA TYR A 232 7.17 0.94 15.54
C TYR A 232 8.07 1.16 14.34
N ILE A 233 9.35 0.89 14.51
CA ILE A 233 10.38 0.95 13.49
C ILE A 233 11.07 -0.40 13.42
N CYS A 234 10.91 -1.13 12.31
CA CYS A 234 11.61 -2.40 12.08
C CYS A 234 12.58 -2.31 10.89
N GLU A 235 13.32 -3.39 10.62
CA GLU A 235 14.30 -3.41 9.53
C GLU A 235 13.65 -3.70 8.18
N GLY A 236 12.74 -4.67 8.11
CA GLY A 236 12.16 -5.19 6.88
C GLY A 236 10.79 -4.63 6.50
N PRO A 237 10.58 -4.20 5.24
CA PRO A 237 9.25 -3.77 4.78
C PRO A 237 8.17 -4.84 4.97
N ILE A 238 8.48 -6.12 4.78
CA ILE A 238 7.51 -7.21 4.96
C ILE A 238 7.15 -7.35 6.44
N ASP A 239 8.10 -7.29 7.34
CA ASP A 239 7.89 -7.46 8.79
C ASP A 239 7.00 -6.34 9.34
N SER A 240 7.17 -5.12 8.82
CA SER A 240 6.32 -3.98 9.19
C SER A 240 4.83 -4.15 8.81
N LEU A 241 4.48 -5.12 7.97
CA LEU A 241 3.09 -5.39 7.61
C LEU A 241 2.34 -6.17 8.70
N PHE A 242 3.06 -6.81 9.61
CA PHE A 242 2.49 -7.58 10.73
C PHE A 242 2.30 -6.74 11.99
N ILE A 243 2.87 -5.53 12.02
CA ILE A 243 2.85 -4.65 13.19
C ILE A 243 1.98 -3.43 12.88
N PRO A 244 0.95 -3.13 13.69
CA PRO A 244 0.15 -1.92 13.49
C PRO A 244 1.00 -0.66 13.67
N ASN A 245 0.73 0.39 12.89
CA ASN A 245 1.42 1.67 12.93
C ASN A 245 2.95 1.53 12.86
N CYS A 246 3.44 0.72 11.92
CA CYS A 246 4.85 0.38 11.77
C CYS A 246 5.41 0.87 10.44
N ILE A 247 6.64 1.38 10.48
CA ILE A 247 7.50 1.70 9.34
C ILE A 247 8.72 0.79 9.30
N ALA A 248 9.34 0.66 8.13
CA ALA A 248 10.60 -0.07 8.00
C ALA A 248 11.70 0.81 7.40
N MET A 249 12.90 0.73 7.97
CA MET A 249 14.03 1.57 7.59
C MET A 249 14.82 1.05 6.37
N ALA A 250 14.51 -0.12 5.85
CA ALA A 250 15.05 -0.70 4.60
C ALA A 250 16.53 -0.35 4.28
N GLY A 251 17.39 -0.32 5.29
CA GLY A 251 18.81 0.05 5.17
C GLY A 251 19.07 1.56 5.22
N SER A 252 18.13 2.36 5.71
CA SER A 252 18.35 3.78 6.04
C SER A 252 19.01 3.94 7.40
N ASP A 253 19.78 5.03 7.56
CA ASP A 253 20.38 5.38 8.84
C ASP A 253 19.33 5.79 9.88
N THR A 254 19.66 5.62 11.15
CA THR A 254 18.81 5.96 12.30
C THR A 254 18.66 7.47 12.55
N SER A 255 19.15 8.32 11.65
CA SER A 255 19.16 9.78 11.79
C SER A 255 17.92 10.50 11.27
N SER A 256 16.88 9.78 10.84
CA SER A 256 15.64 10.39 10.34
C SER A 256 14.81 11.03 11.45
N LYS A 257 13.98 12.03 11.11
CA LYS A 257 13.02 12.66 12.05
C LYS A 257 12.08 11.66 12.74
N TYR A 258 11.93 10.46 12.20
CA TYR A 258 11.10 9.41 12.80
C TYR A 258 11.83 8.68 13.91
N SER A 259 13.14 8.47 13.78
CA SER A 259 13.96 7.77 14.78
C SER A 259 14.27 8.60 16.02
N THR A 260 14.05 9.92 15.97
CA THR A 260 14.20 10.85 17.10
C THR A 260 12.88 11.18 17.78
N ASN A 261 11.75 10.66 17.27
CA ASN A 261 10.43 10.91 17.84
C ASN A 261 10.23 10.09 19.13
N SER A 262 9.75 10.73 20.19
CA SER A 262 9.52 10.10 21.50
C SER A 262 8.48 8.98 21.50
N ASN A 263 7.63 8.91 20.47
CA ASN A 263 6.64 7.85 20.27
C ASN A 263 7.21 6.64 19.52
N ALA A 264 8.43 6.72 19.00
CA ALA A 264 9.08 5.64 18.26
C ALA A 264 9.54 4.50 19.19
N VAL A 265 9.30 3.27 18.77
CA VAL A 265 9.77 2.04 19.43
C VAL A 265 10.47 1.19 18.38
N PHE A 266 11.74 0.87 18.60
CA PHE A 266 12.52 0.07 17.66
C PHE A 266 12.28 -1.43 17.87
N ILE A 267 12.17 -2.18 16.77
CA ILE A 267 12.10 -3.64 16.76
C ILE A 267 13.15 -4.15 15.79
N TYR A 268 14.21 -4.72 16.30
CA TYR A 268 15.25 -5.39 15.50
C TYR A 268 14.94 -6.87 15.35
N ASP A 269 15.61 -7.54 14.40
CA ASP A 269 15.54 -8.99 14.28
C ASP A 269 15.99 -9.68 15.58
N ASN A 270 15.37 -10.82 15.91
CA ASN A 270 15.71 -11.61 17.07
C ASN A 270 17.01 -12.41 16.81
N GLU A 271 18.11 -11.72 16.78
CA GLU A 271 19.45 -12.29 16.57
C GLU A 271 20.40 -11.88 17.72
N PRO A 272 20.20 -12.41 18.94
CA PRO A 272 20.97 -11.98 20.13
C PRO A 272 22.47 -12.29 20.05
N ARG A 273 22.89 -13.14 19.12
CA ARG A 273 24.29 -13.45 18.84
C ARG A 273 24.90 -12.66 17.69
N ASN A 274 24.11 -11.83 17.03
CA ASN A 274 24.58 -10.99 15.93
C ASN A 274 25.13 -9.66 16.49
N PRO A 275 26.46 -9.41 16.41
CA PRO A 275 27.06 -8.21 16.99
C PRO A 275 26.50 -6.90 16.43
N GLU A 276 26.03 -6.89 15.19
CA GLU A 276 25.43 -5.71 14.57
C GLU A 276 24.08 -5.35 15.21
N ILE A 277 23.26 -6.36 15.47
CA ILE A 277 21.97 -6.17 16.15
C ILE A 277 22.18 -5.73 17.59
N VAL A 278 23.08 -6.40 18.32
CA VAL A 278 23.43 -6.03 19.71
C VAL A 278 23.86 -4.57 19.78
N LYS A 279 24.80 -4.14 18.90
CA LYS A 279 25.26 -2.73 18.86
C LYS A 279 24.13 -1.75 18.55
N LYS A 280 23.17 -2.09 17.70
CA LYS A 280 22.02 -1.24 17.42
C LYS A 280 21.12 -1.10 18.64
N ILE A 281 20.89 -2.19 19.38
CA ILE A 281 20.10 -2.18 20.63
C ILE A 281 20.82 -1.33 21.69
N GLU A 282 22.13 -1.57 21.92
CA GLU A 282 22.94 -0.79 22.85
C GLU A 282 22.93 0.70 22.51
N LYS A 283 23.03 1.05 21.23
CA LYS A 283 22.93 2.43 20.77
C LYS A 283 21.56 3.03 21.08
N CYS A 284 20.47 2.31 20.85
CA CYS A 284 19.13 2.78 21.21
C CYS A 284 19.02 3.05 22.71
N ILE A 285 19.53 2.16 23.53
CA ILE A 285 19.52 2.31 25.01
C ILE A 285 20.36 3.52 25.43
N SER A 286 21.58 3.67 24.87
CA SER A 286 22.47 4.81 25.19
C SER A 286 21.92 6.16 24.75
N GLU A 287 21.04 6.18 23.75
CA GLU A 287 20.36 7.37 23.23
C GLU A 287 18.97 7.58 23.86
N ASP A 288 18.63 6.87 24.93
CA ASP A 288 17.32 6.90 25.63
C ASP A 288 16.12 6.64 24.69
N LYS A 289 16.32 5.80 23.67
CA LYS A 289 15.30 5.37 22.73
C LYS A 289 14.63 4.08 23.18
N LYS A 290 13.34 3.97 22.93
CA LYS A 290 12.59 2.76 23.25
C LYS A 290 12.93 1.64 22.26
N VAL A 291 13.28 0.48 22.74
CA VAL A 291 13.58 -0.71 21.94
C VAL A 291 12.89 -1.94 22.54
N VAL A 292 12.36 -2.78 21.68
CA VAL A 292 11.79 -4.07 22.09
C VAL A 292 12.92 -5.07 22.33
N ILE A 293 12.90 -5.70 23.48
CA ILE A 293 13.74 -6.87 23.79
C ILE A 293 12.85 -8.11 23.63
N TRP A 294 13.27 -9.01 22.77
CA TRP A 294 12.55 -10.25 22.53
C TRP A 294 12.56 -11.13 23.78
N PRO A 295 11.41 -11.71 24.17
CA PRO A 295 11.37 -12.69 25.24
C PRO A 295 12.17 -13.95 24.88
N ASP A 296 12.83 -14.56 25.88
CA ASP A 296 13.71 -15.73 25.67
C ASP A 296 12.99 -16.96 25.11
N TYR A 297 11.66 -17.03 25.27
CA TYR A 297 10.85 -18.15 24.74
C TYR A 297 10.50 -18.01 23.26
N ILE A 298 10.83 -16.87 22.63
CA ILE A 298 10.64 -16.66 21.19
C ILE A 298 11.92 -17.02 20.45
N GLU A 299 11.88 -18.09 19.68
CA GLU A 299 13.02 -18.61 18.90
C GLU A 299 13.07 -18.07 17.48
N GLU A 300 11.94 -17.54 16.97
CA GLU A 300 11.82 -17.01 15.62
C GLU A 300 12.68 -15.76 15.43
N LYS A 301 13.27 -15.69 14.22
CA LYS A 301 14.22 -14.62 13.90
C LYS A 301 13.55 -13.25 13.73
N ASP A 302 12.36 -13.21 13.15
CA ASP A 302 11.67 -11.98 12.75
C ASP A 302 10.16 -12.09 12.94
N MET A 303 9.45 -10.96 12.89
CA MET A 303 7.99 -10.91 13.09
C MET A 303 7.22 -11.72 12.06
N ASN A 304 7.72 -11.85 10.85
CA ASN A 304 7.05 -12.64 9.82
C ASN A 304 7.18 -14.15 10.08
N THR A 305 8.28 -14.58 10.68
CA THR A 305 8.48 -16.00 11.06
C THR A 305 7.66 -16.35 12.30
N GLU A 306 7.54 -15.45 13.25
CA GLU A 306 6.75 -15.63 14.47
C GLU A 306 5.25 -15.89 14.17
N VAL A 307 4.70 -15.24 13.16
CA VAL A 307 3.29 -15.39 12.74
C VAL A 307 3.02 -16.71 11.99
N LYS A 308 4.04 -17.50 11.68
CA LYS A 308 3.86 -18.79 10.99
C LYS A 308 3.42 -19.90 11.93
#